data_27cda5b7883cff8021622821b43566dd
#
_entry.id   27cda5b7883cff8021622821b43566dd
#
_cell.length_a   1.000
_cell.length_b   1.000
_cell.length_c   1.000
_cell.angle_alpha   90.00
_cell.angle_beta   90.00
_cell.angle_gamma   90.00
#
_symmetry.space_group_name_H-M   'P 1'
#
loop_
_entity.id
_entity.type
_entity.pdbx_description
1 polymer ?
#
loop_
_entity_poly.entity_id
_entity_poly.type
_entity_poly.pdbx_seq_one_letter_code
_entity_poly.pdbx_strand_id
1 'polypeptide(L)'
;MLDHVIGDKPRVVILNKKDMASQSETDKWLNHLKRQGVYPAAVNGKEPNILKKIEAPVVEATREIFQRMEKKGINPRAIRAMIVGIPNVGKSTIINNIAKRKVAKTGNTPGVTKAQQWIKAGTKMELLDTPGVLWPKFEDPEIGLKLSLTGAIKDNVVNLDEVAIFALKFMQEHHLAELNKFYNINIDSTTEIVDIFDAIGNSRGFKMSGNEIDYERVTEKVIYDTRDAKIGQLTFDLAEEI
;
A
#
# COMPACT_ATOMS: atom_id res chain seq x y z
N MET A 1 8.06 5.49 -16.94
CA MET A 1 8.19 4.11 -17.47
C MET A 1 6.83 3.46 -17.77
N LEU A 2 5.90 3.38 -16.79
CA LEU A 2 4.54 2.82 -17.03
C LEU A 2 3.78 3.60 -18.14
N ASP A 3 3.89 4.92 -18.17
CA ASP A 3 3.20 5.76 -19.16
C ASP A 3 3.55 5.42 -20.60
N HIS A 4 4.82 5.12 -20.89
CA HIS A 4 5.25 4.67 -22.22
C HIS A 4 4.66 3.33 -22.66
N VAL A 5 4.44 2.41 -21.69
CA VAL A 5 3.89 1.08 -21.97
C VAL A 5 2.37 1.13 -22.09
N ILE A 6 1.73 1.96 -21.29
CA ILE A 6 0.26 2.08 -21.25
C ILE A 6 -0.25 2.86 -22.47
N GLY A 7 0.45 3.92 -22.90
CA GLY A 7 -0.01 4.82 -23.95
C GLY A 7 -1.39 5.39 -23.61
N ASP A 8 -2.28 5.45 -24.61
CA ASP A 8 -3.63 6.01 -24.47
C ASP A 8 -4.66 5.08 -23.81
N LYS A 9 -4.23 3.95 -23.22
CA LYS A 9 -5.16 3.03 -22.55
C LYS A 9 -5.70 3.65 -21.26
N PRO A 10 -7.00 3.48 -20.97
CA PRO A 10 -7.58 3.97 -19.72
C PRO A 10 -6.88 3.42 -18.50
N ARG A 11 -6.66 4.28 -17.50
CA ARG A 11 -6.01 3.93 -16.22
C ARG A 11 -6.97 4.11 -15.06
N VAL A 12 -7.04 3.07 -14.23
CA VAL A 12 -7.73 3.10 -12.94
C VAL A 12 -6.70 2.89 -11.86
N VAL A 13 -6.64 3.79 -10.90
CA VAL A 13 -5.71 3.70 -9.76
C VAL A 13 -6.49 3.25 -8.53
N ILE A 14 -6.10 2.12 -7.97
CA ILE A 14 -6.72 1.56 -6.76
C ILE A 14 -5.78 1.79 -5.56
N LEU A 15 -6.15 2.71 -4.69
CA LEU A 15 -5.52 2.90 -3.38
C LEU A 15 -6.08 1.83 -2.44
N ASN A 16 -5.30 0.77 -2.23
CA ASN A 16 -5.70 -0.34 -1.38
C ASN A 16 -5.28 -0.12 0.08
N LYS A 17 -5.78 -0.96 1.00
CA LYS A 17 -5.52 -0.88 2.44
C LYS A 17 -5.97 0.46 3.06
N LYS A 18 -7.04 1.06 2.56
CA LYS A 18 -7.56 2.34 3.07
C LYS A 18 -7.91 2.31 4.56
N ASP A 19 -8.15 1.13 5.11
CA ASP A 19 -8.37 0.87 6.53
C ASP A 19 -7.13 1.12 7.40
N MET A 20 -5.95 1.18 6.79
CA MET A 20 -4.65 1.40 7.45
C MET A 20 -4.10 2.81 7.20
N ALA A 21 -4.70 3.58 6.30
CA ALA A 21 -4.25 4.90 5.89
C ALA A 21 -5.12 6.02 6.49
N SER A 22 -4.54 7.21 6.65
CA SER A 22 -5.26 8.42 7.04
C SER A 22 -6.38 8.72 6.04
N GLN A 23 -7.60 8.91 6.53
CA GLN A 23 -8.75 9.22 5.67
C GLN A 23 -8.56 10.58 4.97
N SER A 24 -8.06 11.60 5.69
CA SER A 24 -7.81 12.93 5.13
C SER A 24 -6.79 12.90 3.98
N GLU A 25 -5.67 12.20 4.18
CA GLU A 25 -4.65 12.03 3.13
C GLU A 25 -5.17 11.19 1.96
N THR A 26 -5.96 10.15 2.25
CA THR A 26 -6.61 9.36 1.19
C THR A 26 -7.50 10.22 0.30
N ASP A 27 -8.29 11.12 0.88
CA ASP A 27 -9.18 12.02 0.13
C ASP A 27 -8.38 13.04 -0.70
N LYS A 28 -7.29 13.59 -0.16
CA LYS A 28 -6.37 14.47 -0.91
C LYS A 28 -5.76 13.74 -2.11
N TRP A 29 -5.27 12.51 -1.90
CA TRP A 29 -4.74 11.68 -2.97
C TRP A 29 -5.76 11.34 -4.06
N LEU A 30 -7.00 10.99 -3.68
CA LEU A 30 -8.07 10.74 -4.65
C LEU A 30 -8.33 11.97 -5.52
N ASN A 31 -8.34 13.18 -4.92
CA ASN A 31 -8.54 14.43 -5.64
C ASN A 31 -7.34 14.78 -6.53
N HIS A 32 -6.11 14.54 -6.06
CA HIS A 32 -4.89 14.73 -6.86
C HIS A 32 -4.89 13.85 -8.11
N LEU A 33 -5.15 12.55 -7.96
CA LEU A 33 -5.20 11.59 -9.06
C LEU A 33 -6.30 11.92 -10.07
N LYS A 34 -7.49 12.37 -9.62
CA LYS A 34 -8.56 12.82 -10.52
C LYS A 34 -8.12 14.01 -11.37
N ARG A 35 -7.40 14.96 -10.78
CA ARG A 35 -6.86 16.12 -11.53
C ARG A 35 -5.84 15.72 -12.60
N GLN A 36 -5.14 14.60 -12.41
CA GLN A 36 -4.24 14.02 -13.42
C GLN A 36 -4.97 13.23 -14.52
N GLY A 37 -6.31 13.20 -14.54
CA GLY A 37 -7.10 12.53 -15.56
C GLY A 37 -7.15 11.00 -15.43
N VAL A 38 -6.80 10.44 -14.25
CA VAL A 38 -6.98 9.02 -13.95
C VAL A 38 -8.25 8.80 -13.11
N TYR A 39 -8.73 7.58 -13.07
CA TYR A 39 -9.95 7.18 -12.36
C TYR A 39 -9.59 6.46 -11.06
N PRO A 40 -9.48 7.17 -9.90
CA PRO A 40 -9.05 6.56 -8.67
C PRO A 40 -10.19 5.98 -7.86
N ALA A 41 -9.89 4.94 -7.05
CA ALA A 41 -10.75 4.45 -5.98
C ALA A 41 -9.92 4.02 -4.77
N ALA A 42 -10.40 4.32 -3.55
CA ALA A 42 -9.82 3.82 -2.31
C ALA A 42 -10.64 2.64 -1.78
N VAL A 43 -9.96 1.53 -1.48
CA VAL A 43 -10.60 0.29 -1.08
C VAL A 43 -9.83 -0.41 0.06
N ASN A 44 -10.55 -1.24 0.81
CA ASN A 44 -9.94 -2.31 1.58
C ASN A 44 -10.14 -3.62 0.80
N GLY A 45 -9.06 -4.22 0.32
CA GLY A 45 -9.09 -5.44 -0.49
C GLY A 45 -9.77 -6.65 0.18
N LYS A 46 -9.99 -6.59 1.50
CA LYS A 46 -10.68 -7.61 2.29
C LYS A 46 -12.18 -7.34 2.48
N GLU A 47 -12.66 -6.14 2.14
CA GLU A 47 -14.08 -5.78 2.29
C GLU A 47 -15.00 -6.63 1.40
N PRO A 48 -16.20 -6.99 1.87
CA PRO A 48 -17.19 -7.60 1.01
C PRO A 48 -17.63 -6.63 -0.10
N ASN A 49 -18.00 -7.18 -1.26
CA ASN A 49 -18.51 -6.40 -2.41
C ASN A 49 -17.52 -5.35 -2.99
N ILE A 50 -16.22 -5.54 -2.81
CA ILE A 50 -15.18 -4.67 -3.37
C ILE A 50 -15.33 -4.48 -4.89
N LEU A 51 -15.85 -5.49 -5.60
CA LEU A 51 -16.09 -5.43 -7.05
C LEU A 51 -16.89 -4.19 -7.44
N LYS A 52 -17.96 -3.84 -6.72
CA LYS A 52 -18.78 -2.65 -7.02
C LYS A 52 -17.98 -1.35 -6.93
N LYS A 53 -17.07 -1.25 -5.97
CA LYS A 53 -16.21 -0.07 -5.77
C LYS A 53 -15.18 0.09 -6.88
N ILE A 54 -14.69 -1.02 -7.44
CA ILE A 54 -13.73 -1.05 -8.54
C ILE A 54 -14.42 -0.94 -9.89
N GLU A 55 -15.60 -1.53 -10.05
CA GLU A 55 -16.35 -1.51 -11.30
C GLU A 55 -16.73 -0.09 -11.72
N ALA A 56 -17.12 0.78 -10.79
CA ALA A 56 -17.54 2.15 -11.10
C ALA A 56 -16.44 2.97 -11.84
N PRO A 57 -15.21 3.13 -11.31
CA PRO A 57 -14.14 3.84 -12.03
C PRO A 57 -13.71 3.12 -13.31
N VAL A 58 -13.79 1.79 -13.38
CA VAL A 58 -13.48 1.04 -14.62
C VAL A 58 -14.49 1.32 -15.71
N VAL A 59 -15.78 1.32 -15.40
CA VAL A 59 -16.85 1.66 -16.37
C VAL A 59 -16.70 3.10 -16.85
N GLU A 60 -16.39 4.02 -15.97
CA GLU A 60 -16.17 5.42 -16.34
C GLU A 60 -14.96 5.57 -17.24
N ALA A 61 -13.83 4.97 -16.90
CA ALA A 61 -12.60 4.98 -17.68
C ALA A 61 -12.76 4.39 -19.09
N THR A 62 -13.67 3.44 -19.26
CA THR A 62 -13.90 2.75 -20.54
C THR A 62 -15.12 3.25 -21.32
N ARG A 63 -15.84 4.25 -20.80
CA ARG A 63 -17.09 4.77 -21.37
C ARG A 63 -16.99 5.11 -22.86
N GLU A 64 -15.99 5.90 -23.22
CA GLU A 64 -15.79 6.32 -24.61
C GLU A 64 -15.49 5.15 -25.55
N ILE A 65 -14.73 4.16 -25.08
CA ILE A 65 -14.41 2.97 -25.87
C ILE A 65 -15.69 2.20 -26.19
N PHE A 66 -16.55 2.00 -25.20
CA PHE A 66 -17.83 1.31 -25.39
C PHE A 66 -18.78 2.07 -26.29
N GLN A 67 -18.89 3.39 -26.14
CA GLN A 67 -19.70 4.23 -27.04
C GLN A 67 -19.21 4.16 -28.50
N ARG A 68 -17.90 4.12 -28.74
CA ARG A 68 -17.34 3.95 -30.10
C ARG A 68 -17.66 2.56 -30.66
N MET A 69 -17.63 1.52 -29.82
CA MET A 69 -18.00 0.14 -30.23
C MET A 69 -19.49 0.04 -30.61
N GLU A 70 -20.36 0.60 -29.78
CA GLU A 70 -21.81 0.64 -30.03
C GLU A 70 -22.14 1.36 -31.34
N LYS A 71 -21.53 2.55 -31.58
CA LYS A 71 -21.69 3.30 -32.85
C LYS A 71 -21.26 2.49 -34.09
N LYS A 72 -20.35 1.53 -33.92
CA LYS A 72 -19.89 0.61 -34.98
C LYS A 72 -20.69 -0.69 -35.05
N GLY A 73 -21.77 -0.84 -34.27
CA GLY A 73 -22.56 -2.06 -34.20
C GLY A 73 -21.84 -3.27 -33.58
N ILE A 74 -20.73 -3.03 -32.83
CA ILE A 74 -19.94 -4.09 -32.19
C ILE A 74 -20.51 -4.35 -30.81
N ASN A 75 -20.94 -5.59 -30.55
CA ASN A 75 -21.38 -6.00 -29.21
C ASN A 75 -20.22 -5.90 -28.19
N PRO A 76 -20.41 -5.17 -27.08
CA PRO A 76 -19.39 -5.07 -26.05
C PRO A 76 -19.07 -6.43 -25.44
N ARG A 77 -17.78 -6.79 -25.44
CA ARG A 77 -17.27 -7.95 -24.70
C ARG A 77 -16.90 -7.53 -23.26
N ALA A 78 -16.60 -8.52 -22.40
CA ALA A 78 -16.07 -8.24 -21.08
C ALA A 78 -14.81 -7.37 -21.15
N ILE A 79 -14.70 -6.41 -20.22
CA ILE A 79 -13.53 -5.52 -20.10
C ILE A 79 -12.33 -6.37 -19.71
N ARG A 80 -11.27 -6.33 -20.50
CA ARG A 80 -9.99 -6.95 -20.16
C ARG A 80 -9.06 -5.93 -19.55
N ALA A 81 -8.71 -6.13 -18.28
CA ALA A 81 -7.81 -5.25 -17.56
C ALA A 81 -6.63 -6.03 -16.99
N MET A 82 -5.44 -5.43 -17.03
CA MET A 82 -4.25 -5.94 -16.37
C MET A 82 -4.08 -5.24 -15.02
N ILE A 83 -3.84 -6.02 -13.97
CA ILE A 83 -3.52 -5.48 -12.64
C ILE A 83 -2.00 -5.43 -12.49
N VAL A 84 -1.48 -4.22 -12.30
CA VAL A 84 -0.05 -3.98 -12.06
C VAL A 84 0.14 -3.28 -10.72
N GLY A 85 1.31 -3.41 -10.15
CA GLY A 85 1.72 -2.72 -8.92
C GLY A 85 2.86 -3.42 -8.22
N ILE A 86 3.45 -2.75 -7.27
CA ILE A 86 4.57 -3.25 -6.47
C ILE A 86 4.16 -4.48 -5.62
N PRO A 87 5.11 -5.25 -5.09
CA PRO A 87 4.81 -6.35 -4.19
C PRO A 87 4.02 -5.90 -2.95
N ASN A 88 3.26 -6.79 -2.35
CA ASN A 88 2.51 -6.63 -1.09
C ASN A 88 1.46 -5.49 -1.02
N VAL A 89 1.15 -4.81 -2.12
CA VAL A 89 0.05 -3.82 -2.16
C VAL A 89 -1.35 -4.45 -2.12
N GLY A 90 -1.43 -5.78 -2.18
CA GLY A 90 -2.69 -6.52 -2.06
C GLY A 90 -3.38 -6.87 -3.38
N LYS A 91 -2.66 -6.88 -4.52
CA LYS A 91 -3.21 -7.29 -5.83
C LYS A 91 -3.95 -8.62 -5.75
N SER A 92 -3.28 -9.68 -5.29
CA SER A 92 -3.86 -11.02 -5.20
C SER A 92 -5.02 -11.10 -4.20
N THR A 93 -5.03 -10.27 -3.14
CA THR A 93 -6.15 -10.17 -2.21
C THR A 93 -7.39 -9.59 -2.89
N ILE A 94 -7.23 -8.50 -3.63
CA ILE A 94 -8.31 -7.88 -4.43
C ILE A 94 -8.85 -8.88 -5.45
N ILE A 95 -7.97 -9.55 -6.19
CA ILE A 95 -8.35 -10.52 -7.21
C ILE A 95 -9.15 -11.69 -6.61
N ASN A 96 -8.68 -12.27 -5.51
CA ASN A 96 -9.38 -13.38 -4.83
C ASN A 96 -10.74 -12.96 -4.29
N ASN A 97 -10.85 -11.76 -3.74
CA ASN A 97 -12.11 -11.21 -3.27
C ASN A 97 -13.11 -11.01 -4.42
N ILE A 98 -12.66 -10.42 -5.52
CA ILE A 98 -13.49 -10.23 -6.72
C ILE A 98 -13.92 -11.57 -7.34
N ALA A 99 -13.02 -12.52 -7.42
CA ALA A 99 -13.28 -13.85 -7.96
C ALA A 99 -14.15 -14.73 -7.01
N LYS A 100 -14.35 -14.29 -5.76
CA LYS A 100 -15.02 -15.04 -4.68
C LYS A 100 -14.43 -16.45 -4.45
N ARG A 101 -13.15 -16.64 -4.76
CA ARG A 101 -12.41 -17.89 -4.58
C ARG A 101 -10.91 -17.62 -4.57
N LYS A 102 -10.14 -18.55 -4.01
CA LYS A 102 -8.67 -18.47 -4.04
C LYS A 102 -8.13 -18.89 -5.41
N VAL A 103 -8.00 -17.95 -6.32
CA VAL A 103 -7.43 -18.14 -7.67
C VAL A 103 -6.01 -17.63 -7.78
N ALA A 104 -5.66 -16.59 -6.99
CA ALA A 104 -4.32 -16.05 -6.91
C ALA A 104 -3.69 -16.40 -5.56
N LYS A 105 -2.39 -16.73 -5.54
CA LYS A 105 -1.66 -16.97 -4.31
C LYS A 105 -1.49 -15.66 -3.53
N THR A 106 -1.82 -15.68 -2.26
CA THR A 106 -1.64 -14.54 -1.35
C THR A 106 -0.56 -14.87 -0.33
N GLY A 107 0.20 -13.87 0.08
CA GLY A 107 1.21 -13.97 1.14
C GLY A 107 1.78 -12.59 1.46
N ASN A 108 2.34 -12.45 2.66
CA ASN A 108 2.94 -11.19 3.11
C ASN A 108 4.39 -11.01 2.63
N THR A 109 4.93 -11.98 1.87
CA THR A 109 6.28 -11.94 1.32
C THR A 109 6.26 -11.56 -0.16
N PRO A 110 7.18 -10.72 -0.65
CA PRO A 110 7.32 -10.39 -2.06
C PRO A 110 7.58 -11.63 -2.94
N GLY A 111 7.00 -11.68 -4.15
CA GLY A 111 7.23 -12.74 -5.12
C GLY A 111 6.29 -13.96 -5.03
N VAL A 112 5.14 -13.82 -4.39
CA VAL A 112 4.14 -14.91 -4.25
C VAL A 112 3.50 -15.28 -5.60
N THR A 113 3.17 -14.31 -6.45
CA THR A 113 2.64 -14.54 -7.80
C THR A 113 3.80 -14.79 -8.76
N LYS A 114 3.85 -15.99 -9.37
CA LYS A 114 4.95 -16.40 -10.26
C LYS A 114 4.59 -16.42 -11.75
N ALA A 115 3.29 -16.48 -12.09
CA ALA A 115 2.82 -16.59 -13.47
C ALA A 115 1.60 -15.69 -13.69
N GLN A 116 1.43 -15.24 -14.93
CA GLN A 116 0.25 -14.48 -15.37
C GLN A 116 -0.93 -15.43 -15.60
N GLN A 117 -2.12 -15.01 -15.19
CA GLN A 117 -3.36 -15.76 -15.43
C GLN A 117 -4.56 -14.84 -15.60
N TRP A 118 -5.47 -15.21 -16.51
CA TRP A 118 -6.74 -14.52 -16.67
C TRP A 118 -7.77 -15.02 -15.66
N ILE A 119 -8.43 -14.10 -14.97
CA ILE A 119 -9.39 -14.37 -13.91
C ILE A 119 -10.67 -13.60 -14.18
N LYS A 120 -11.81 -14.28 -14.21
CA LYS A 120 -13.13 -13.65 -14.35
C LYS A 120 -13.47 -12.86 -13.10
N ALA A 121 -13.83 -11.59 -13.27
CA ALA A 121 -14.24 -10.65 -12.25
C ALA A 121 -15.70 -10.24 -12.47
N GLY A 122 -16.63 -10.99 -11.88
CA GLY A 122 -18.04 -10.87 -12.18
C GLY A 122 -18.38 -11.29 -13.61
N THR A 123 -19.40 -10.67 -14.20
CA THR A 123 -19.86 -10.97 -15.57
C THR A 123 -19.28 -10.04 -16.63
N LYS A 124 -18.75 -8.89 -16.21
CA LYS A 124 -18.39 -7.79 -17.12
C LYS A 124 -16.87 -7.58 -17.27
N MET A 125 -16.05 -8.25 -16.46
CA MET A 125 -14.61 -7.98 -16.42
C MET A 125 -13.77 -9.25 -16.35
N GLU A 126 -12.63 -9.25 -17.01
CA GLU A 126 -11.57 -10.25 -16.91
C GLU A 126 -10.29 -9.53 -16.47
N LEU A 127 -9.63 -10.03 -15.43
CA LEU A 127 -8.41 -9.47 -14.88
C LEU A 127 -7.22 -10.36 -15.19
N LEU A 128 -6.14 -9.78 -15.67
CA LEU A 128 -4.85 -10.45 -15.80
C LEU A 128 -4.05 -10.17 -14.52
N ASP A 129 -3.81 -11.22 -13.72
CA ASP A 129 -2.91 -11.14 -12.55
C ASP A 129 -1.46 -11.14 -13.02
N THR A 130 -0.68 -10.20 -12.48
CA THR A 130 0.74 -10.08 -12.79
C THR A 130 1.59 -10.11 -11.52
N PRO A 131 2.82 -10.65 -11.59
CA PRO A 131 3.79 -10.51 -10.50
C PRO A 131 3.99 -9.05 -10.12
N GLY A 132 4.22 -8.79 -8.83
CA GLY A 132 4.63 -7.46 -8.38
C GLY A 132 6.02 -7.12 -8.91
N VAL A 133 6.17 -5.91 -9.42
CA VAL A 133 7.42 -5.42 -9.99
C VAL A 133 7.90 -4.21 -9.18
N LEU A 134 9.16 -4.23 -8.78
CA LEU A 134 9.88 -3.10 -8.20
C LEU A 134 10.97 -2.64 -9.16
N TRP A 135 11.31 -1.35 -9.09
CA TRP A 135 12.48 -0.83 -9.78
C TRP A 135 13.75 -1.42 -9.15
N PRO A 136 14.77 -1.70 -9.93
CA PRO A 136 16.04 -2.23 -9.42
C PRO A 136 16.82 -1.21 -8.58
N LYS A 137 16.56 0.08 -8.76
CA LYS A 137 17.21 1.18 -8.03
C LYS A 137 16.20 2.32 -7.85
N PHE A 138 16.19 2.90 -6.66
CA PHE A 138 15.43 4.12 -6.34
C PHE A 138 16.35 5.32 -6.43
N GLU A 139 15.91 6.40 -7.04
CA GLU A 139 16.66 7.65 -7.13
C GLU A 139 16.71 8.34 -5.76
N ASP A 140 15.59 8.25 -5.02
CA ASP A 140 15.46 8.77 -3.66
C ASP A 140 15.54 7.60 -2.65
N PRO A 141 16.49 7.63 -1.70
CA PRO A 141 16.62 6.63 -0.63
C PRO A 141 15.35 6.53 0.24
N GLU A 142 14.64 7.62 0.45
CA GLU A 142 13.42 7.65 1.28
C GLU A 142 12.31 6.78 0.69
N ILE A 143 12.19 6.74 -0.63
CA ILE A 143 11.27 5.81 -1.31
C ILE A 143 11.59 4.36 -0.91
N GLY A 144 12.87 4.01 -0.84
CA GLY A 144 13.32 2.69 -0.39
C GLY A 144 12.90 2.38 1.05
N LEU A 145 13.01 3.35 1.96
CA LEU A 145 12.59 3.21 3.36
C LEU A 145 11.07 3.05 3.48
N LYS A 146 10.29 3.88 2.80
CA LYS A 146 8.82 3.78 2.75
C LYS A 146 8.35 2.43 2.21
N LEU A 147 8.96 1.93 1.13
CA LEU A 147 8.68 0.62 0.54
C LEU A 147 9.06 -0.54 1.46
N SER A 148 10.18 -0.40 2.17
CA SER A 148 10.63 -1.39 3.17
C SER A 148 9.68 -1.40 4.37
N LEU A 149 9.33 -0.23 4.89
CA LEU A 149 8.41 -0.08 6.02
C LEU A 149 7.03 -0.69 5.71
N THR A 150 6.53 -0.52 4.49
CA THR A 150 5.25 -1.09 4.06
C THR A 150 5.32 -2.54 3.59
N GLY A 151 6.50 -3.15 3.64
CA GLY A 151 6.75 -4.55 3.33
C GLY A 151 6.77 -4.87 1.83
N ALA A 152 6.94 -3.88 0.96
CA ALA A 152 7.10 -4.09 -0.48
C ALA A 152 8.48 -4.65 -0.82
N ILE A 153 9.47 -4.37 0.01
CA ILE A 153 10.83 -4.93 -0.04
C ILE A 153 10.96 -5.99 1.07
N LYS A 154 11.76 -7.03 0.81
CA LYS A 154 12.00 -8.08 1.80
C LYS A 154 12.93 -7.59 2.92
N ASP A 155 12.63 -7.96 4.15
CA ASP A 155 13.37 -7.53 5.33
C ASP A 155 14.84 -7.96 5.31
N ASN A 156 15.16 -9.09 4.69
CA ASN A 156 16.53 -9.62 4.63
C ASN A 156 17.46 -8.90 3.62
N VAL A 157 16.99 -7.87 2.93
CA VAL A 157 17.80 -7.11 1.95
C VAL A 157 17.91 -5.63 2.29
N VAL A 158 17.41 -5.23 3.47
CA VAL A 158 17.42 -3.84 3.94
C VAL A 158 17.96 -3.76 5.37
N ASN A 159 18.46 -2.59 5.75
CA ASN A 159 18.79 -2.29 7.12
C ASN A 159 17.51 -1.94 7.89
N LEU A 160 17.02 -2.84 8.74
CA LEU A 160 15.78 -2.65 9.49
C LEU A 160 15.89 -1.52 10.52
N ASP A 161 17.07 -1.24 11.05
CA ASP A 161 17.25 -0.12 11.99
C ASP A 161 17.01 1.22 11.30
N GLU A 162 17.52 1.40 10.08
CA GLU A 162 17.23 2.62 9.28
C GLU A 162 15.73 2.76 8.98
N VAL A 163 15.04 1.65 8.70
CA VAL A 163 13.60 1.65 8.46
C VAL A 163 12.82 2.02 9.72
N ALA A 164 13.22 1.51 10.90
CA ALA A 164 12.59 1.85 12.17
C ALA A 164 12.86 3.31 12.57
N ILE A 165 14.08 3.78 12.38
CA ILE A 165 14.46 5.19 12.61
C ILE A 165 13.61 6.11 11.73
N PHE A 166 13.48 5.80 10.45
CA PHE A 166 12.62 6.57 9.54
C PHE A 166 11.17 6.59 10.04
N ALA A 167 10.61 5.43 10.41
CA ALA A 167 9.25 5.31 10.90
C ALA A 167 9.01 6.15 12.17
N LEU A 168 9.94 6.09 13.12
CA LEU A 168 9.84 6.85 14.38
C LEU A 168 9.98 8.35 14.16
N LYS A 169 10.91 8.81 13.32
CA LYS A 169 11.05 10.23 12.96
C LYS A 169 9.78 10.76 12.30
N PHE A 170 9.25 10.03 11.32
CA PHE A 170 7.99 10.40 10.67
C PHE A 170 6.83 10.49 11.67
N MET A 171 6.72 9.50 12.56
CA MET A 171 5.65 9.50 13.59
C MET A 171 5.86 10.58 14.65
N GLN A 172 7.09 10.89 15.02
CA GLN A 172 7.40 11.99 15.93
C GLN A 172 6.97 13.33 15.35
N GLU A 173 7.15 13.55 14.05
CA GLU A 173 6.79 14.78 13.37
C GLU A 173 5.27 14.91 13.12
N HIS A 174 4.63 13.83 12.67
CA HIS A 174 3.25 13.90 12.16
C HIS A 174 2.22 13.21 13.05
N HIS A 175 2.63 12.30 13.96
CA HIS A 175 1.76 11.40 14.72
C HIS A 175 2.23 11.20 16.17
N LEU A 176 2.79 12.26 16.78
CA LEU A 176 3.40 12.20 18.12
C LEU A 176 2.43 11.72 19.20
N ALA A 177 1.17 12.18 19.13
CA ALA A 177 0.16 11.81 20.12
C ALA A 177 -0.20 10.33 20.06
N GLU A 178 -0.35 9.78 18.85
CA GLU A 178 -0.62 8.37 18.60
C GLU A 178 0.55 7.50 19.04
N LEU A 179 1.78 7.91 18.74
CA LEU A 179 3.01 7.23 19.13
C LEU A 179 3.12 7.13 20.66
N ASN A 180 2.97 8.27 21.37
CA ASN A 180 2.99 8.33 22.83
C ASN A 180 1.91 7.44 23.44
N LYS A 181 0.68 7.55 22.96
CA LYS A 181 -0.47 6.79 23.44
C LYS A 181 -0.26 5.28 23.24
N PHE A 182 0.18 4.87 22.05
CA PHE A 182 0.29 3.44 21.71
C PHE A 182 1.39 2.75 22.53
N TYR A 183 2.56 3.37 22.61
CA TYR A 183 3.68 2.78 23.38
C TYR A 183 3.62 3.11 24.87
N ASN A 184 2.70 3.95 25.32
CA ASN A 184 2.62 4.46 26.70
C ASN A 184 3.95 5.11 27.14
N ILE A 185 4.45 6.04 26.32
CA ILE A 185 5.67 6.81 26.53
C ILE A 185 5.33 8.30 26.57
N ASN A 186 6.27 9.13 26.98
CA ASN A 186 6.11 10.58 27.03
C ASN A 186 7.34 11.22 26.38
N ILE A 187 7.28 11.37 25.07
CA ILE A 187 8.29 12.05 24.26
C ILE A 187 7.68 13.29 23.59
N ASP A 188 8.55 14.20 23.14
CA ASP A 188 8.18 15.40 22.40
C ASP A 188 8.91 15.48 21.06
N SER A 189 8.71 16.57 20.31
CA SER A 189 9.31 16.79 19.00
C SER A 189 10.83 17.01 19.04
N THR A 190 11.41 17.20 20.22
CA THR A 190 12.86 17.44 20.44
C THR A 190 13.58 16.22 20.99
N THR A 191 12.86 15.18 21.35
CA THR A 191 13.43 13.96 21.93
C THR A 191 14.32 13.26 20.91
N GLU A 192 15.55 12.93 21.30
CA GLU A 192 16.51 12.24 20.45
C GLU A 192 16.02 10.83 20.10
N ILE A 193 16.37 10.36 18.90
CA ILE A 193 15.86 9.07 18.40
C ILE A 193 16.23 7.89 19.30
N VAL A 194 17.42 7.93 19.90
CA VAL A 194 17.87 6.86 20.83
C VAL A 194 17.00 6.82 22.06
N ASP A 195 16.63 7.98 22.60
CA ASP A 195 15.76 8.09 23.78
C ASP A 195 14.35 7.57 23.48
N ILE A 196 13.89 7.71 22.23
CA ILE A 196 12.61 7.13 21.79
C ILE A 196 12.69 5.59 21.78
N PHE A 197 13.78 5.00 21.26
CA PHE A 197 14.01 3.56 21.33
C PHE A 197 14.05 3.07 22.77
N ASP A 198 14.77 3.78 23.64
CA ASP A 198 14.87 3.47 25.07
C ASP A 198 13.50 3.53 25.77
N ALA A 199 12.71 4.56 25.50
CA ALA A 199 11.37 4.70 26.03
C ALA A 199 10.46 3.53 25.62
N ILE A 200 10.49 3.16 24.33
CA ILE A 200 9.71 2.01 23.83
C ILE A 200 10.21 0.70 24.45
N GLY A 201 11.52 0.48 24.46
CA GLY A 201 12.14 -0.72 25.04
C GLY A 201 11.79 -0.88 26.52
N ASN A 202 11.86 0.21 27.29
CA ASN A 202 11.48 0.22 28.70
C ASN A 202 9.97 -0.05 28.88
N SER A 203 9.12 0.62 28.13
CA SER A 203 7.67 0.44 28.19
C SER A 203 7.22 -0.98 27.84
N ARG A 204 7.90 -1.64 26.90
CA ARG A 204 7.57 -3.00 26.45
C ARG A 204 8.35 -4.08 27.20
N GLY A 205 9.28 -3.71 28.07
CA GLY A 205 10.12 -4.65 28.80
C GLY A 205 11.12 -5.41 27.90
N PHE A 206 11.58 -4.78 26.82
CA PHE A 206 12.56 -5.37 25.91
C PHE A 206 13.96 -5.13 26.47
N LYS A 207 14.41 -6.06 27.30
CA LYS A 207 15.68 -5.99 28.02
C LYS A 207 16.51 -7.22 27.69
N MET A 208 17.83 -6.99 27.55
CA MET A 208 18.86 -8.03 27.51
C MET A 208 19.44 -8.30 28.91
N SER A 209 20.37 -9.25 29.00
CA SER A 209 21.18 -9.47 30.21
C SER A 209 21.92 -8.18 30.57
N GLY A 210 21.89 -7.79 31.85
CA GLY A 210 22.48 -6.52 32.30
C GLY A 210 21.51 -5.32 32.27
N ASN A 211 20.23 -5.55 31.99
CA ASN A 211 19.18 -4.52 31.95
C ASN A 211 19.34 -3.51 30.80
N GLU A 212 20.14 -3.82 29.80
CA GLU A 212 20.30 -3.01 28.59
C GLU A 212 19.09 -3.18 27.67
N ILE A 213 18.76 -2.15 26.85
CA ILE A 213 17.67 -2.22 25.88
C ILE A 213 18.02 -3.16 24.74
N ASP A 214 17.09 -4.05 24.42
CA ASP A 214 17.13 -4.90 23.23
C ASP A 214 16.62 -4.12 22.00
N TYR A 215 17.53 -3.39 21.37
CA TYR A 215 17.19 -2.54 20.22
C TYR A 215 16.68 -3.34 19.02
N GLU A 216 17.15 -4.57 18.82
CA GLU A 216 16.68 -5.42 17.73
C GLU A 216 15.17 -5.72 17.89
N ARG A 217 14.73 -6.07 19.10
CA ARG A 217 13.30 -6.28 19.39
C ARG A 217 12.49 -4.99 19.30
N VAL A 218 13.04 -3.83 19.66
CA VAL A 218 12.36 -2.53 19.47
C VAL A 218 12.18 -2.25 17.98
N THR A 219 13.26 -2.39 17.18
CA THR A 219 13.24 -2.24 15.73
C THR A 219 12.16 -3.08 15.08
N GLU A 220 12.17 -4.39 15.33
CA GLU A 220 11.15 -5.30 14.80
C GLU A 220 9.74 -4.90 15.22
N LYS A 221 9.58 -4.57 16.50
CA LYS A 221 8.28 -4.19 17.05
C LYS A 221 7.70 -2.94 16.39
N VAL A 222 8.50 -1.90 16.20
CA VAL A 222 8.10 -0.66 15.53
C VAL A 222 7.65 -0.93 14.10
N ILE A 223 8.43 -1.70 13.34
CA ILE A 223 8.12 -2.03 11.96
C ILE A 223 6.80 -2.84 11.86
N TYR A 224 6.65 -3.88 12.65
CA TYR A 224 5.46 -4.74 12.59
C TYR A 224 4.20 -4.03 13.11
N ASP A 225 4.30 -3.21 14.17
CA ASP A 225 3.15 -2.44 14.67
C ASP A 225 2.69 -1.38 13.65
N THR A 226 3.63 -0.79 12.91
CA THR A 226 3.34 0.10 11.79
C THR A 226 2.66 -0.64 10.64
N ARG A 227 3.20 -1.78 10.21
CA ARG A 227 2.63 -2.63 9.12
C ARG A 227 1.24 -3.15 9.44
N ASP A 228 0.95 -3.38 10.71
CA ASP A 228 -0.34 -3.86 11.19
C ASP A 228 -1.33 -2.72 11.51
N ALA A 229 -0.93 -1.45 11.31
CA ALA A 229 -1.68 -0.24 11.67
C ALA A 229 -2.13 -0.20 13.14
N LYS A 230 -1.34 -0.78 14.06
CA LYS A 230 -1.66 -0.81 15.50
C LYS A 230 -1.47 0.54 16.16
N ILE A 231 -0.52 1.33 15.67
CA ILE A 231 -0.22 2.68 16.19
C ILE A 231 -1.32 3.65 15.76
N GLY A 232 -1.84 3.51 14.55
CA GLY A 232 -2.87 4.35 13.96
C GLY A 232 -2.97 4.18 12.46
N GLN A 233 -3.85 4.97 11.84
CA GLN A 233 -3.97 5.07 10.39
C GLN A 233 -2.92 6.05 9.88
N LEU A 234 -1.82 5.53 9.34
CA LEU A 234 -0.68 6.31 8.89
C LEU A 234 -0.61 6.38 7.37
N THR A 235 -0.16 7.51 6.84
CA THR A 235 0.14 7.71 5.42
C THR A 235 1.51 8.37 5.32
N PHE A 236 2.45 7.70 4.69
CA PHE A 236 3.85 8.12 4.60
C PHE A 236 4.17 8.99 3.38
N ASP A 237 3.27 9.08 2.41
CA ASP A 237 3.33 9.99 1.28
C ASP A 237 2.23 11.04 1.44
N LEU A 238 2.59 12.23 1.90
CA LEU A 238 1.64 13.32 2.09
C LEU A 238 1.33 13.98 0.74
N ALA A 239 0.04 14.21 0.46
CA ALA A 239 -0.38 14.74 -0.85
C ALA A 239 0.00 16.22 -1.07
N GLU A 240 0.44 16.92 -0.04
CA GLU A 240 0.91 18.31 -0.13
C GLU A 240 2.39 18.42 -0.55
N GLU A 241 3.13 17.32 -0.51
CA GLU A 241 4.56 17.26 -0.88
C GLU A 241 4.79 16.94 -2.36
N ILE A 242 3.71 16.86 -3.17
CA ILE A 242 3.72 16.47 -4.60
C ILE A 242 3.14 17.63 -5.48
#